data_23504f0f0ef45cde56f347a16556c9fc
#
_entry.id   23504f0f0ef45cde56f347a16556c9fc
#
_cell.length_a   1.000
_cell.length_b   1.000
_cell.length_c   1.000
_cell.angle_alpha   90.00
_cell.angle_beta   90.00
_cell.angle_gamma   90.00
#
_symmetry.space_group_name_H-M   'P 1'
#
loop_
_entity.id
_entity.type
_entity.pdbx_description
1 polymer ?
#
loop_
_entity_poly.entity_id
_entity_poly.type
_entity_poly.pdbx_seq_one_letter_code
_entity_poly.pdbx_strand_id
1 'polypeptide(L)'
;MTDAPFEPVSDLLDLLDLREVEPVTVTVQPTQDDHPAELAPTAARVFVGSSQKQRYQRIFGGQLLAQGIIAAARTVTPADPNPAGGGRPIHSLHTAFLASGSDTADVHYVVEPLGDGRSFSTRRILAVQDGRLLATLTASFQEASPGLEHHDPMPTVPAPERLKDVAAALDGIPGPYAVVCILEGPIELRHVEGNLYAGPGPEQTPDQSVWLRSRRQLPDDPTIHAAFLAYSTDYSILEPVLRAHGVSWAEPRLRQASLDHAIWFHRAARADEWVLHAGHSPSASGGRGLGIGSLYAVDGRLVATVAQEGMLRLKG
;
A
#
# COMPACT_ATOMS: atom_id res chain seq x y z
N MET A 1 7.82 27.34 18.77
CA MET A 1 7.65 25.88 18.69
C MET A 1 8.73 25.42 17.73
N THR A 2 9.74 24.76 18.24
CA THR A 2 10.77 24.13 17.40
C THR A 2 10.10 22.92 16.77
N ASP A 3 9.87 22.96 15.45
CA ASP A 3 9.44 21.79 14.72
C ASP A 3 10.45 20.65 15.00
N ALA A 4 9.98 19.55 15.62
CA ALA A 4 10.78 18.36 15.72
C ALA A 4 11.16 17.94 14.29
N PRO A 5 12.38 17.44 14.06
CA PRO A 5 12.77 16.98 12.74
C PRO A 5 11.79 15.87 12.30
N PHE A 6 11.27 15.99 11.08
CA PHE A 6 10.40 14.98 10.48
C PHE A 6 11.12 13.62 10.46
N GLU A 7 10.52 12.64 11.12
CA GLU A 7 11.03 11.25 11.15
C GLU A 7 10.05 10.32 10.41
N PRO A 8 10.26 10.07 9.12
CA PRO A 8 9.26 9.45 8.27
C PRO A 8 8.74 8.08 8.76
N VAL A 9 9.61 7.27 9.36
CA VAL A 9 9.22 5.92 9.83
C VAL A 9 8.43 6.00 11.13
N SER A 10 8.86 6.85 12.09
CA SER A 10 8.14 7.05 13.33
C SER A 10 6.75 7.61 13.07
N ASP A 11 6.62 8.56 12.12
CA ASP A 11 5.33 9.09 11.71
C ASP A 11 4.42 7.99 11.13
N LEU A 12 4.95 7.09 10.27
CA LEU A 12 4.17 5.97 9.74
C LEU A 12 3.77 4.98 10.84
N LEU A 13 4.62 4.66 11.81
CA LEU A 13 4.26 3.78 12.93
C LEU A 13 3.16 4.40 13.79
N ASP A 14 3.23 5.71 14.05
CA ASP A 14 2.18 6.45 14.73
C ASP A 14 0.85 6.38 13.97
N LEU A 15 0.91 6.47 12.62
CA LEU A 15 -0.28 6.30 11.77
C LEU A 15 -0.86 4.88 11.82
N LEU A 16 -0.03 3.86 12.08
CA LEU A 16 -0.47 2.47 12.20
C LEU A 16 -1.00 2.14 13.60
N ASP A 17 -0.77 2.99 14.60
CA ASP A 17 -1.35 2.84 15.94
C ASP A 17 -2.78 3.37 15.98
N LEU A 18 -3.70 2.58 15.42
CA LEU A 18 -5.12 2.92 15.34
C LEU A 18 -5.78 2.87 16.72
N ARG A 19 -6.66 3.82 16.99
CA ARG A 19 -7.48 3.85 18.20
C ARG A 19 -8.81 3.13 17.94
N GLU A 20 -9.14 2.12 18.74
CA GLU A 20 -10.47 1.51 18.71
C GLU A 20 -11.50 2.44 19.37
N VAL A 21 -12.67 2.55 18.76
CA VAL A 21 -13.79 3.37 19.26
C VAL A 21 -15.06 2.54 19.34
N GLU A 22 -16.02 3.01 20.15
CA GLU A 22 -17.35 2.37 20.19
C GLU A 22 -17.95 2.32 18.79
N PRO A 23 -18.69 1.25 18.46
CA PRO A 23 -19.38 1.14 17.18
C PRO A 23 -20.31 2.32 16.99
N VAL A 24 -20.04 3.12 15.96
CA VAL A 24 -20.92 4.21 15.54
C VAL A 24 -21.64 3.80 14.26
N THR A 25 -22.90 4.20 14.12
CA THR A 25 -23.58 4.05 12.84
C THR A 25 -22.87 4.98 11.84
N VAL A 26 -22.21 4.39 10.87
CA VAL A 26 -21.56 5.16 9.81
C VAL A 26 -22.58 5.36 8.70
N THR A 27 -23.08 6.58 8.57
CA THR A 27 -23.92 6.98 7.45
C THR A 27 -23.01 7.26 6.26
N VAL A 28 -23.09 6.44 5.23
CA VAL A 28 -22.40 6.67 3.97
C VAL A 28 -23.30 7.45 3.04
N GLN A 29 -22.89 8.64 2.65
CA GLN A 29 -23.61 9.41 1.64
C GLN A 29 -23.30 8.83 0.26
N PRO A 30 -24.30 8.46 -0.53
CA PRO A 30 -24.10 8.08 -1.92
C PRO A 30 -23.56 9.26 -2.73
N THR A 31 -22.76 8.97 -3.73
CA THR A 31 -22.06 9.99 -4.53
C THR A 31 -22.99 10.83 -5.42
N GLN A 32 -24.22 10.44 -5.67
CA GLN A 32 -25.11 11.15 -6.59
C GLN A 32 -26.65 11.04 -6.38
N ASP A 33 -27.21 10.22 -5.53
CA ASP A 33 -28.68 10.18 -5.36
C ASP A 33 -29.12 9.83 -3.92
N ASP A 34 -29.92 10.62 -3.40
CA ASP A 34 -30.87 10.84 -2.31
C ASP A 34 -31.17 9.76 -1.25
N HIS A 35 -30.47 8.65 -1.16
CA HIS A 35 -30.68 7.68 -0.09
C HIS A 35 -29.35 7.37 0.64
N PRO A 36 -29.16 7.94 1.86
CA PRO A 36 -28.04 7.54 2.70
C PRO A 36 -28.19 6.06 3.04
N ALA A 37 -27.21 5.25 2.66
CA ALA A 37 -27.13 3.88 3.13
C ALA A 37 -26.58 3.88 4.55
N GLU A 38 -27.38 3.46 5.52
CA GLU A 38 -26.88 3.16 6.86
C GLU A 38 -26.10 1.85 6.79
N LEU A 39 -24.80 1.94 6.94
CA LEU A 39 -23.97 0.77 7.19
C LEU A 39 -23.87 0.59 8.71
N ALA A 40 -24.81 -0.15 9.27
CA ALA A 40 -24.75 -0.62 10.66
C ALA A 40 -24.49 -2.13 10.65
N PRO A 41 -23.22 -2.56 10.42
CA PRO A 41 -22.93 -3.98 10.41
C PRO A 41 -23.04 -4.56 11.82
N THR A 42 -23.77 -5.65 11.94
CA THR A 42 -23.88 -6.42 13.17
C THR A 42 -22.47 -6.95 13.53
N ALA A 43 -21.99 -6.66 14.74
CA ALA A 43 -20.66 -7.08 15.23
C ALA A 43 -19.42 -6.40 14.57
N ALA A 44 -19.57 -5.25 13.95
CA ALA A 44 -18.40 -4.50 13.46
C ALA A 44 -17.61 -3.88 14.63
N ARG A 45 -16.28 -3.85 14.45
CA ARG A 45 -15.38 -3.03 15.29
C ARG A 45 -14.92 -1.82 14.48
N VAL A 46 -14.75 -0.69 15.12
CA VAL A 46 -14.36 0.56 14.46
C VAL A 46 -13.03 1.04 15.00
N PHE A 47 -12.12 1.33 14.09
CA PHE A 47 -10.79 1.86 14.39
C PHE A 47 -10.64 3.22 13.72
N VAL A 48 -9.97 4.15 14.39
CA VAL A 48 -9.70 5.48 13.87
C VAL A 48 -8.20 5.64 13.70
N GLY A 49 -7.79 6.02 12.50
CA GLY A 49 -6.42 6.36 12.17
C GLY A 49 -6.30 7.80 11.71
N SER A 50 -5.25 8.48 12.16
CA SER A 50 -4.89 9.80 11.66
C SER A 50 -4.43 9.72 10.20
N SER A 51 -4.43 10.86 9.49
CA SER A 51 -3.98 10.92 8.11
C SER A 51 -2.59 11.52 8.02
N GLN A 52 -1.72 10.87 7.24
CA GLN A 52 -0.39 11.38 6.93
C GLN A 52 -0.51 12.66 6.11
N LYS A 53 0.16 13.71 6.56
CA LYS A 53 0.19 14.98 5.83
C LYS A 53 0.80 14.83 4.45
N GLN A 54 0.09 15.34 3.47
CA GLN A 54 0.45 15.28 2.07
C GLN A 54 0.39 16.68 1.44
N ARG A 55 1.30 16.98 0.54
CA ARG A 55 1.40 18.32 -0.06
C ARG A 55 0.14 18.76 -0.80
N TYR A 56 -0.63 17.82 -1.38
CA TYR A 56 -1.90 18.11 -2.07
C TYR A 56 -3.14 17.83 -1.22
N GLN A 57 -2.96 17.68 0.10
CA GLN A 57 -4.06 17.42 1.04
C GLN A 57 -4.93 16.21 0.65
N ARG A 58 -4.34 15.21 0.01
CA ARG A 58 -5.01 13.96 -0.36
C ARG A 58 -4.33 12.78 0.31
N ILE A 59 -5.12 11.88 0.88
CA ILE A 59 -4.61 10.65 1.46
C ILE A 59 -3.91 9.82 0.38
N PHE A 60 -2.74 9.29 0.73
CA PHE A 60 -2.04 8.31 -0.08
C PHE A 60 -2.74 6.95 -0.02
N GLY A 61 -2.94 6.27 -1.16
CA GLY A 61 -3.64 4.98 -1.21
C GLY A 61 -2.99 3.91 -0.34
N GLY A 62 -1.67 3.84 -0.36
CA GLY A 62 -0.90 2.94 0.50
C GLY A 62 -1.17 3.09 1.99
N GLN A 63 -1.51 4.30 2.47
CA GLN A 63 -1.94 4.52 3.86
C GLN A 63 -3.23 3.76 4.16
N LEU A 64 -4.22 3.83 3.25
CA LEU A 64 -5.50 3.12 3.44
C LEU A 64 -5.31 1.60 3.46
N LEU A 65 -4.39 1.09 2.64
CA LEU A 65 -4.01 -0.34 2.63
C LEU A 65 -3.41 -0.74 3.98
N ALA A 66 -2.40 -0.01 4.44
CA ALA A 66 -1.66 -0.32 5.66
C ALA A 66 -2.55 -0.24 6.91
N GLN A 67 -3.29 0.85 7.08
CA GLN A 67 -4.23 1.02 8.21
C GLN A 67 -5.35 -0.02 8.15
N GLY A 68 -5.86 -0.36 6.95
CA GLY A 68 -6.85 -1.41 6.75
C GLY A 68 -6.35 -2.79 7.20
N ILE A 69 -5.10 -3.14 6.92
CA ILE A 69 -4.46 -4.38 7.39
C ILE A 69 -4.40 -4.40 8.93
N ILE A 70 -3.93 -3.32 9.55
CA ILE A 70 -3.84 -3.22 11.03
C ILE A 70 -5.23 -3.33 11.67
N ALA A 71 -6.22 -2.60 11.17
CA ALA A 71 -7.59 -2.65 11.66
C ALA A 71 -8.16 -4.06 11.58
N ALA A 72 -8.01 -4.73 10.43
CA ALA A 72 -8.50 -6.08 10.23
C ALA A 72 -7.81 -7.10 11.15
N ALA A 73 -6.48 -7.05 11.24
CA ALA A 73 -5.69 -7.97 12.06
C ALA A 73 -6.07 -7.91 13.54
N ARG A 74 -6.37 -6.73 14.07
CA ARG A 74 -6.82 -6.53 15.47
C ARG A 74 -8.18 -7.18 15.78
N THR A 75 -8.93 -7.60 14.76
CA THR A 75 -10.22 -8.30 14.93
C THR A 75 -10.11 -9.81 14.79
N VAL A 76 -8.96 -10.33 14.34
CA VAL A 76 -8.74 -11.77 14.16
C VAL A 76 -8.27 -12.37 15.48
N THR A 77 -9.08 -13.24 16.07
CA THR A 77 -8.73 -13.95 17.29
C THR A 77 -7.71 -15.03 16.99
N PRO A 78 -6.59 -15.14 17.74
CA PRO A 78 -5.70 -16.28 17.64
C PRO A 78 -6.45 -17.59 17.92
N ALA A 79 -6.19 -18.64 17.16
CA ALA A 79 -6.75 -19.97 17.41
C ALA A 79 -6.25 -20.55 18.76
N ASP A 80 -5.03 -20.18 19.14
CA ASP A 80 -4.41 -20.47 20.43
C ASP A 80 -4.18 -19.15 21.20
N PRO A 81 -4.69 -19.00 22.45
CA PRO A 81 -4.46 -17.81 23.26
C PRO A 81 -2.99 -17.62 23.67
N ASN A 82 -2.11 -18.60 23.45
CA ASN A 82 -0.67 -18.49 23.66
C ASN A 82 0.11 -18.99 22.42
N PRO A 83 -0.07 -18.39 21.24
CA PRO A 83 0.61 -18.85 20.03
C PRO A 83 2.09 -18.46 20.13
N ALA A 84 2.98 -19.44 20.15
CA ALA A 84 4.42 -19.20 19.95
C ALA A 84 4.75 -18.56 18.59
N GLY A 85 3.74 -18.30 17.74
CA GLY A 85 3.83 -17.79 16.38
C GLY A 85 2.88 -16.65 16.02
N GLY A 86 2.23 -15.95 16.98
CA GLY A 86 1.62 -14.64 16.72
C GLY A 86 0.28 -14.61 15.97
N GLY A 87 -0.55 -15.64 16.05
CA GLY A 87 -1.91 -15.60 15.48
C GLY A 87 -1.95 -15.98 13.99
N ARG A 88 -3.05 -15.64 13.32
CA ARG A 88 -3.24 -15.87 11.88
C ARG A 88 -2.64 -14.71 11.08
N PRO A 89 -1.53 -14.90 10.35
CA PRO A 89 -1.02 -13.85 9.47
C PRO A 89 -1.98 -13.56 8.31
N ILE A 90 -1.96 -12.34 7.83
CA ILE A 90 -2.65 -11.97 6.60
C ILE A 90 -1.98 -12.69 5.42
N HIS A 91 -2.80 -13.22 4.50
CA HIS A 91 -2.30 -13.80 3.26
C HIS A 91 -2.82 -13.08 2.01
N SER A 92 -3.90 -12.28 2.10
CA SER A 92 -4.34 -11.44 0.98
C SER A 92 -5.14 -10.22 1.42
N LEU A 93 -5.03 -9.15 0.61
CA LEU A 93 -5.84 -7.95 0.69
C LEU A 93 -6.30 -7.55 -0.72
N HIS A 94 -7.59 -7.23 -0.86
CA HIS A 94 -8.17 -6.70 -2.09
C HIS A 94 -8.89 -5.40 -1.78
N THR A 95 -8.60 -4.35 -2.53
CA THR A 95 -9.08 -2.99 -2.28
C THR A 95 -9.67 -2.39 -3.54
N ALA A 96 -10.83 -1.73 -3.41
CA ALA A 96 -11.35 -0.82 -4.42
C ALA A 96 -11.33 0.62 -3.85
N PHE A 97 -10.68 1.55 -4.55
CA PHE A 97 -10.67 2.97 -4.21
C PHE A 97 -11.87 3.67 -4.86
N LEU A 98 -12.69 4.32 -4.06
CA LEU A 98 -13.96 4.91 -4.50
C LEU A 98 -13.91 6.43 -4.52
N ALA A 99 -13.17 7.04 -3.61
CA ALA A 99 -13.08 8.48 -3.48
C ALA A 99 -11.74 8.92 -2.89
N SER A 100 -11.31 10.14 -3.22
CA SER A 100 -10.14 10.75 -2.59
C SER A 100 -10.50 11.22 -1.18
N GLY A 101 -9.68 10.89 -0.20
CA GLY A 101 -9.73 11.43 1.15
C GLY A 101 -8.87 12.68 1.32
N SER A 102 -9.09 13.40 2.44
CA SER A 102 -8.30 14.55 2.89
C SER A 102 -7.29 14.14 3.95
N ASP A 103 -6.10 14.70 3.90
CA ASP A 103 -5.05 14.49 4.92
C ASP A 103 -5.25 15.32 6.20
N THR A 104 -6.37 16.06 6.30
CA THR A 104 -6.69 16.92 7.44
C THR A 104 -7.67 16.32 8.43
N ALA A 105 -8.26 15.15 8.12
CA ALA A 105 -9.23 14.48 8.95
C ALA A 105 -8.85 13.01 9.17
N ASP A 106 -9.32 12.44 10.26
CA ASP A 106 -9.12 11.03 10.57
C ASP A 106 -9.94 10.11 9.67
N VAL A 107 -9.47 8.88 9.48
CA VAL A 107 -10.19 7.84 8.74
C VAL A 107 -10.75 6.81 9.72
N HIS A 108 -12.03 6.48 9.57
CA HIS A 108 -12.70 5.43 10.31
C HIS A 108 -12.66 4.12 9.50
N TYR A 109 -12.12 3.08 10.08
CA TYR A 109 -12.08 1.73 9.53
C TYR A 109 -13.14 0.87 10.21
N VAL A 110 -14.27 0.65 9.54
CA VAL A 110 -15.34 -0.22 10.02
C VAL A 110 -15.02 -1.64 9.56
N VAL A 111 -14.71 -2.52 10.51
CA VAL A 111 -14.27 -3.90 10.24
C VAL A 111 -15.38 -4.88 10.59
N GLU A 112 -15.85 -5.63 9.59
CA GLU A 112 -16.86 -6.68 9.74
C GLU A 112 -16.23 -8.06 9.61
N PRO A 113 -16.49 -8.99 10.54
CA PRO A 113 -16.17 -10.39 10.33
C PRO A 113 -17.13 -10.99 9.28
N LEU A 114 -16.59 -11.44 8.14
CA LEU A 114 -17.37 -12.18 7.13
C LEU A 114 -17.37 -13.67 7.40
N GLY A 115 -16.35 -14.18 8.07
CA GLY A 115 -16.24 -15.57 8.43
C GLY A 115 -15.01 -15.86 9.28
N ASP A 116 -15.18 -16.73 10.26
CA ASP A 116 -14.12 -17.28 11.09
C ASP A 116 -14.24 -18.82 11.06
N GLY A 117 -13.47 -19.42 10.16
CA GLY A 117 -13.37 -20.86 10.04
C GLY A 117 -12.23 -21.43 10.88
N ARG A 118 -12.03 -22.74 10.77
CA ARG A 118 -10.96 -23.45 11.48
C ARG A 118 -9.56 -22.91 11.13
N SER A 119 -9.31 -22.63 9.83
CA SER A 119 -7.98 -22.24 9.33
C SER A 119 -7.94 -20.84 8.73
N PHE A 120 -9.07 -20.26 8.38
CA PHE A 120 -9.17 -18.97 7.70
C PHE A 120 -10.10 -18.01 8.45
N SER A 121 -9.75 -16.72 8.42
CA SER A 121 -10.60 -15.61 8.85
C SER A 121 -10.68 -14.59 7.74
N THR A 122 -11.89 -14.07 7.45
CA THR A 122 -12.09 -13.05 6.42
C THR A 122 -12.74 -11.82 7.04
N ARG A 123 -12.26 -10.64 6.66
CA ARG A 123 -12.73 -9.33 7.14
C ARG A 123 -13.07 -8.44 5.95
N ARG A 124 -14.21 -7.77 6.02
CA ARG A 124 -14.51 -6.61 5.18
C ARG A 124 -14.17 -5.36 5.96
N ILE A 125 -13.51 -4.41 5.32
CA ILE A 125 -13.14 -3.13 5.88
C ILE A 125 -13.73 -2.02 5.01
N LEU A 126 -14.38 -1.06 5.64
CA LEU A 126 -14.85 0.16 5.00
C LEU A 126 -14.03 1.33 5.55
N ALA A 127 -13.27 2.00 4.69
CA ALA A 127 -12.53 3.20 5.04
C ALA A 127 -13.42 4.42 4.80
N VAL A 128 -13.83 5.12 5.85
CA VAL A 128 -14.78 6.22 5.80
C VAL A 128 -14.18 7.48 6.42
N GLN A 129 -14.39 8.62 5.78
CA GLN A 129 -13.98 9.92 6.26
C GLN A 129 -15.12 10.94 6.03
N ASP A 130 -15.55 11.63 7.07
CA ASP A 130 -16.61 12.64 7.03
C ASP A 130 -17.90 12.13 6.34
N GLY A 131 -18.31 10.89 6.63
CA GLY A 131 -19.47 10.24 6.03
C GLY A 131 -19.26 9.79 4.58
N ARG A 132 -18.08 9.93 4.01
CA ARG A 132 -17.75 9.51 2.64
C ARG A 132 -16.96 8.21 2.65
N LEU A 133 -17.40 7.23 1.89
CA LEU A 133 -16.68 5.98 1.69
C LEU A 133 -15.50 6.22 0.73
N LEU A 134 -14.28 6.07 1.24
CA LEU A 134 -13.04 6.25 0.47
C LEU A 134 -12.62 4.98 -0.24
N ALA A 135 -12.69 3.85 0.48
CA ALA A 135 -12.29 2.55 -0.05
C ALA A 135 -13.07 1.42 0.63
N THR A 136 -13.21 0.32 -0.09
CA THR A 136 -13.62 -0.97 0.47
C THR A 136 -12.48 -1.96 0.34
N LEU A 137 -12.23 -2.72 1.42
CA LEU A 137 -11.16 -3.71 1.44
C LEU A 137 -11.69 -5.05 1.92
N THR A 138 -11.12 -6.12 1.42
CA THR A 138 -11.34 -7.47 1.93
C THR A 138 -10.00 -8.09 2.26
N ALA A 139 -9.80 -8.43 3.54
CA ALA A 139 -8.59 -9.06 4.05
C ALA A 139 -8.86 -10.52 4.45
N SER A 140 -7.95 -11.42 4.10
CA SER A 140 -8.00 -12.82 4.50
C SER A 140 -6.74 -13.22 5.26
N PHE A 141 -6.95 -14.01 6.31
CA PHE A 141 -5.95 -14.46 7.26
C PHE A 141 -5.96 -15.98 7.34
N GLN A 142 -4.79 -16.59 7.49
CA GLN A 142 -4.67 -18.05 7.51
C GLN A 142 -3.74 -18.51 8.63
N GLU A 143 -4.11 -19.58 9.30
CA GLU A 143 -3.20 -20.34 10.16
C GLU A 143 -2.07 -20.99 9.34
N ALA A 144 -0.86 -20.97 9.90
CA ALA A 144 0.26 -21.67 9.24
C ALA A 144 -0.09 -23.15 9.00
N SER A 145 0.09 -23.60 7.78
CA SER A 145 -0.25 -24.98 7.38
C SER A 145 0.77 -25.50 6.38
N PRO A 146 1.21 -26.75 6.49
CA PRO A 146 2.04 -27.38 5.46
C PRO A 146 1.24 -27.57 4.16
N GLY A 147 1.92 -27.51 3.01
CA GLY A 147 1.28 -27.65 1.71
C GLY A 147 2.27 -27.84 0.57
N LEU A 148 1.77 -27.66 -0.66
CA LEU A 148 2.60 -27.63 -1.86
C LEU A 148 3.40 -26.33 -1.90
N GLU A 149 4.66 -26.38 -2.34
CA GLU A 149 5.53 -25.20 -2.41
C GLU A 149 6.20 -25.08 -3.78
N HIS A 150 6.11 -23.93 -4.36
CA HIS A 150 6.91 -23.46 -5.49
C HIS A 150 6.87 -21.94 -5.54
N HIS A 151 7.74 -21.31 -6.28
CA HIS A 151 7.68 -19.91 -6.67
C HIS A 151 8.56 -19.65 -7.89
N ASP A 152 8.27 -18.60 -8.63
CA ASP A 152 9.11 -18.16 -9.74
C ASP A 152 10.46 -17.63 -9.21
N PRO A 153 11.56 -17.84 -9.94
CA PRO A 153 12.86 -17.31 -9.54
C PRO A 153 12.89 -15.79 -9.59
N MET A 154 13.62 -15.18 -8.67
CA MET A 154 13.89 -13.75 -8.70
C MET A 154 14.65 -13.37 -9.98
N PRO A 155 14.24 -12.31 -10.69
CA PRO A 155 14.98 -11.83 -11.86
C PRO A 155 16.39 -11.37 -11.47
N THR A 156 17.33 -11.55 -12.40
CA THR A 156 18.72 -11.09 -12.20
C THR A 156 18.80 -9.58 -12.41
N VAL A 157 19.00 -8.86 -11.32
CA VAL A 157 19.15 -7.39 -11.31
C VAL A 157 20.38 -6.98 -10.50
N PRO A 158 20.92 -5.76 -10.69
CA PRO A 158 21.97 -5.24 -9.82
C PRO A 158 21.55 -5.22 -8.35
N ALA A 159 22.47 -5.58 -7.47
CA ALA A 159 22.25 -5.48 -6.02
C ALA A 159 21.98 -4.02 -5.61
N PRO A 160 21.16 -3.79 -4.57
CA PRO A 160 20.74 -2.44 -4.19
C PRO A 160 21.91 -1.51 -3.84
N GLU A 161 23.02 -2.04 -3.32
CA GLU A 161 24.22 -1.26 -2.97
C GLU A 161 24.91 -0.63 -4.19
N ARG A 162 24.65 -1.17 -5.39
CA ARG A 162 25.19 -0.65 -6.67
C ARG A 162 24.31 0.43 -7.29
N LEU A 163 23.13 0.67 -6.74
CA LEU A 163 22.15 1.62 -7.25
C LEU A 163 22.09 2.86 -6.35
N LYS A 164 21.75 3.99 -6.93
CA LYS A 164 21.57 5.23 -6.16
C LYS A 164 20.21 5.24 -5.46
N ASP A 165 20.18 5.70 -4.21
CA ASP A 165 18.93 6.08 -3.55
C ASP A 165 18.25 7.19 -4.38
N VAL A 166 16.97 7.05 -4.61
CA VAL A 166 16.17 8.04 -5.34
C VAL A 166 16.19 9.40 -4.63
N ALA A 167 16.13 9.43 -3.30
CA ALA A 167 16.21 10.66 -2.54
C ALA A 167 17.52 11.42 -2.85
N ALA A 168 18.65 10.72 -2.82
CA ALA A 168 19.94 11.31 -3.15
C ALA A 168 20.09 11.68 -4.65
N ALA A 169 19.39 10.97 -5.53
CA ALA A 169 19.38 11.27 -6.97
C ALA A 169 18.55 12.52 -7.32
N LEU A 170 17.61 12.90 -6.48
CA LEU A 170 16.68 14.02 -6.67
C LEU A 170 17.03 15.24 -5.80
N ASP A 171 18.05 15.11 -4.94
CA ASP A 171 18.49 16.21 -4.07
C ASP A 171 18.86 17.45 -4.89
N GLY A 172 18.30 18.60 -4.49
CA GLY A 172 18.49 19.89 -5.18
C GLY A 172 17.76 20.03 -6.53
N ILE A 173 17.01 19.02 -6.99
CA ILE A 173 16.18 19.14 -8.19
C ILE A 173 14.85 19.75 -7.80
N PRO A 174 14.48 20.98 -8.27
CA PRO A 174 13.15 21.54 -8.06
C PRO A 174 12.14 20.60 -8.75
N GLY A 175 11.34 19.91 -7.97
CA GLY A 175 10.52 18.85 -8.52
C GLY A 175 9.04 18.99 -8.20
N PRO A 176 8.22 18.31 -9.01
CA PRO A 176 6.83 18.12 -8.70
C PRO A 176 6.69 17.26 -7.42
N TYR A 177 5.49 17.27 -6.89
CA TYR A 177 5.09 16.67 -5.64
C TYR A 177 5.59 15.20 -5.38
N ALA A 178 5.63 14.35 -6.40
CA ALA A 178 6.12 12.97 -6.27
C ALA A 178 7.55 12.91 -5.70
N VAL A 179 8.38 13.89 -6.07
CA VAL A 179 9.77 14.00 -5.58
C VAL A 179 9.79 14.27 -4.07
N VAL A 180 8.96 15.19 -3.59
CA VAL A 180 8.93 15.55 -2.15
C VAL A 180 8.44 14.38 -1.30
N CYS A 181 7.39 13.68 -1.72
CA CYS A 181 6.90 12.49 -1.01
C CYS A 181 7.94 11.38 -0.92
N ILE A 182 8.77 11.23 -1.94
CA ILE A 182 9.86 10.26 -1.95
C ILE A 182 11.03 10.70 -1.06
N LEU A 183 11.40 11.98 -1.10
CA LEU A 183 12.51 12.52 -0.29
C LEU A 183 12.21 12.45 1.20
N GLU A 184 10.99 12.74 1.59
CA GLU A 184 10.52 12.79 2.97
C GLU A 184 9.80 11.51 3.41
N GLY A 185 9.66 10.54 2.51
CA GLY A 185 8.93 9.28 2.75
C GLY A 185 9.69 8.28 3.62
N PRO A 186 8.97 7.35 4.27
CA PRO A 186 9.55 6.36 5.18
C PRO A 186 10.33 5.24 4.46
N ILE A 187 10.32 5.23 3.12
CA ILE A 187 10.87 4.15 2.29
C ILE A 187 12.13 4.61 1.56
N GLU A 188 13.16 3.78 1.56
CA GLU A 188 14.29 3.89 0.63
C GLU A 188 13.95 3.16 -0.66
N LEU A 189 14.11 3.83 -1.80
CA LEU A 189 13.82 3.30 -3.13
C LEU A 189 15.07 3.37 -4.00
N ARG A 190 15.40 2.28 -4.70
CA ARG A 190 16.51 2.21 -5.67
C ARG A 190 16.04 1.53 -6.95
N HIS A 191 15.86 2.33 -7.99
CA HIS A 191 15.35 1.88 -9.29
C HIS A 191 16.46 1.26 -10.14
N VAL A 192 16.19 0.09 -10.72
CA VAL A 192 17.12 -0.60 -11.61
C VAL A 192 17.21 0.11 -12.96
N GLU A 193 16.08 0.38 -13.59
CA GLU A 193 15.96 1.02 -14.90
C GLU A 193 15.95 2.56 -14.83
N GLY A 194 16.21 3.12 -13.65
CA GLY A 194 16.14 4.56 -13.36
C GLY A 194 14.73 5.00 -12.94
N ASN A 195 14.67 6.08 -12.16
CA ASN A 195 13.40 6.61 -11.64
C ASN A 195 12.63 7.43 -12.70
N LEU A 196 11.33 7.62 -12.45
CA LEU A 196 10.42 8.39 -13.30
C LEU A 196 9.93 9.68 -12.62
N TYR A 197 10.58 10.13 -11.53
CA TYR A 197 10.08 11.26 -10.74
C TYR A 197 10.44 12.61 -11.33
N ALA A 198 11.63 12.77 -11.92
CA ALA A 198 12.09 14.03 -12.50
C ALA A 198 11.91 14.12 -14.03
N GLY A 199 11.75 12.97 -14.69
CA GLY A 199 11.65 12.90 -16.14
C GLY A 199 11.39 11.48 -16.62
N PRO A 200 11.14 11.27 -17.92
CA PRO A 200 11.02 9.94 -18.48
C PRO A 200 12.34 9.17 -18.32
N GLY A 201 12.26 7.88 -18.07
CA GLY A 201 13.43 7.02 -18.02
C GLY A 201 14.13 6.89 -19.38
N PRO A 202 15.38 6.35 -19.38
CA PRO A 202 16.18 6.26 -20.60
C PRO A 202 15.61 5.29 -21.64
N GLU A 203 14.82 4.33 -21.21
CA GLU A 203 14.24 3.29 -22.06
C GLU A 203 12.73 3.18 -21.83
N GLN A 204 12.00 2.91 -22.91
CA GLN A 204 10.57 2.62 -22.88
C GLN A 204 10.39 1.10 -22.90
N THR A 205 10.06 0.56 -21.73
CA THR A 205 9.77 -0.86 -21.52
C THR A 205 8.60 -0.99 -20.55
N PRO A 206 7.77 -2.02 -20.67
CA PRO A 206 6.70 -2.27 -19.70
C PRO A 206 7.19 -2.87 -18.37
N ASP A 207 8.50 -2.89 -18.14
CA ASP A 207 9.12 -3.46 -16.95
C ASP A 207 9.77 -2.39 -16.09
N GLN A 208 9.67 -2.53 -14.78
CA GLN A 208 10.30 -1.66 -13.79
C GLN A 208 10.63 -2.46 -12.54
N SER A 209 11.90 -2.48 -12.19
CA SER A 209 12.36 -3.14 -10.96
C SER A 209 12.83 -2.10 -9.94
N VAL A 210 12.34 -2.21 -8.71
CA VAL A 210 12.65 -1.27 -7.63
C VAL A 210 13.00 -2.05 -6.37
N TRP A 211 14.20 -1.85 -5.85
CA TRP A 211 14.52 -2.25 -4.50
C TRP A 211 13.90 -1.26 -3.51
N LEU A 212 13.21 -1.79 -2.52
CA LEU A 212 12.56 -1.00 -1.48
C LEU A 212 12.84 -1.58 -0.08
N ARG A 213 12.94 -0.71 0.91
CA ARG A 213 12.96 -1.06 2.33
C ARG A 213 12.54 0.12 3.19
N SER A 214 12.17 -0.15 4.44
CA SER A 214 12.06 0.92 5.43
C SER A 214 13.42 1.59 5.67
N ARG A 215 13.41 2.92 5.82
CA ARG A 215 14.62 3.68 6.19
C ARG A 215 15.13 3.37 7.61
N ARG A 216 14.30 2.77 8.45
CA ARG A 216 14.61 2.39 9.83
C ARG A 216 14.17 0.96 10.09
N GLN A 217 14.72 0.40 11.16
CA GLN A 217 14.26 -0.90 11.68
C GLN A 217 12.82 -0.79 12.17
N LEU A 218 12.01 -1.78 11.83
CA LEU A 218 10.62 -1.91 12.26
C LEU A 218 10.51 -2.87 13.46
N PRO A 219 9.44 -2.74 14.27
CA PRO A 219 9.14 -3.72 15.33
C PRO A 219 9.01 -5.15 14.76
N ASP A 220 9.31 -6.15 15.60
CA ASP A 220 9.18 -7.57 15.26
C ASP A 220 7.71 -8.04 15.30
N ASP A 221 6.87 -7.39 14.50
CA ASP A 221 5.45 -7.72 14.32
C ASP A 221 5.20 -8.01 12.83
N PRO A 222 4.86 -9.25 12.46
CA PRO A 222 4.59 -9.61 11.06
C PRO A 222 3.50 -8.76 10.41
N THR A 223 2.53 -8.29 11.18
CA THR A 223 1.44 -7.45 10.70
C THR A 223 1.95 -6.07 10.27
N ILE A 224 2.88 -5.49 11.05
CA ILE A 224 3.52 -4.22 10.71
C ILE A 224 4.32 -4.36 9.42
N HIS A 225 5.09 -5.44 9.27
CA HIS A 225 5.85 -5.69 8.04
C HIS A 225 4.93 -5.86 6.83
N ALA A 226 3.82 -6.61 6.95
CA ALA A 226 2.83 -6.77 5.87
C ALA A 226 2.16 -5.43 5.51
N ALA A 227 1.76 -4.63 6.52
CA ALA A 227 1.19 -3.30 6.32
C ALA A 227 2.18 -2.36 5.61
N PHE A 228 3.45 -2.39 6.01
CA PHE A 228 4.50 -1.58 5.39
C PHE A 228 4.76 -2.00 3.93
N LEU A 229 4.78 -3.31 3.62
CA LEU A 229 4.90 -3.79 2.24
C LEU A 229 3.73 -3.32 1.38
N ALA A 230 2.49 -3.45 1.86
CA ALA A 230 1.31 -2.95 1.14
C ALA A 230 1.37 -1.43 0.91
N TYR A 231 1.79 -0.65 1.92
CA TYR A 231 2.03 0.78 1.79
C TYR A 231 3.08 1.07 0.70
N SER A 232 4.16 0.31 0.68
CA SER A 232 5.31 0.55 -0.19
C SER A 232 5.04 0.27 -1.66
N THR A 233 4.22 -0.74 -1.95
CA THR A 233 3.94 -1.15 -3.33
C THR A 233 3.16 -0.11 -4.12
N ASP A 234 2.32 0.70 -3.46
CA ASP A 234 1.55 1.76 -4.11
C ASP A 234 2.44 2.90 -4.68
N TYR A 235 3.71 2.99 -4.27
CA TYR A 235 4.65 3.97 -4.85
C TYR A 235 5.06 3.63 -6.28
N SER A 236 5.26 2.35 -6.60
CA SER A 236 5.94 1.94 -7.84
C SER A 236 5.13 1.03 -8.77
N ILE A 237 4.00 0.50 -8.32
CA ILE A 237 3.23 -0.49 -9.08
C ILE A 237 2.72 0.02 -10.45
N LEU A 238 2.48 1.31 -10.61
CA LEU A 238 2.05 1.91 -11.88
C LEU A 238 3.20 2.47 -12.73
N GLU A 239 4.45 2.44 -12.22
CA GLU A 239 5.62 2.91 -12.97
C GLU A 239 5.87 2.16 -14.28
N PRO A 240 5.68 0.82 -14.37
CA PRO A 240 5.81 0.10 -15.63
C PRO A 240 4.90 0.64 -16.74
N VAL A 241 3.68 1.07 -16.39
CA VAL A 241 2.75 1.68 -17.34
C VAL A 241 3.32 2.99 -17.87
N LEU A 242 3.80 3.87 -16.99
CA LEU A 242 4.36 5.16 -17.40
C LEU A 242 5.63 4.97 -18.23
N ARG A 243 6.50 4.06 -17.82
CA ARG A 243 7.74 3.75 -18.54
C ARG A 243 7.48 3.26 -19.95
N ALA A 244 6.52 2.35 -20.15
CA ALA A 244 6.13 1.85 -21.47
C ALA A 244 5.74 2.97 -22.44
N HIS A 245 5.24 4.10 -21.92
CA HIS A 245 4.80 5.25 -22.70
C HIS A 245 5.78 6.43 -22.69
N GLY A 246 6.95 6.31 -22.06
CA GLY A 246 7.90 7.42 -21.93
C GLY A 246 7.35 8.61 -21.15
N VAL A 247 6.47 8.35 -20.18
CA VAL A 247 5.83 9.36 -19.32
C VAL A 247 6.47 9.30 -17.93
N SER A 248 6.58 10.46 -17.28
CA SER A 248 7.07 10.57 -15.91
C SER A 248 5.98 11.06 -14.97
N TRP A 249 6.18 10.88 -13.67
CA TRP A 249 5.33 11.51 -12.65
C TRP A 249 5.38 13.04 -12.69
N ALA A 250 6.44 13.61 -13.31
CA ALA A 250 6.61 15.05 -13.51
C ALA A 250 5.77 15.61 -14.68
N GLU A 251 5.16 14.79 -15.51
CA GLU A 251 4.37 15.25 -16.66
C GLU A 251 3.14 16.06 -16.20
N PRO A 252 3.07 17.36 -16.46
CA PRO A 252 2.00 18.22 -15.91
C PRO A 252 0.61 17.91 -16.50
N ARG A 253 0.55 17.26 -17.66
CA ARG A 253 -0.70 16.83 -18.29
C ARG A 253 -1.21 15.51 -17.71
N LEU A 254 -0.37 14.76 -16.98
CA LEU A 254 -0.76 13.48 -16.39
C LEU A 254 -1.85 13.69 -15.33
N ARG A 255 -2.94 12.95 -15.48
CA ARG A 255 -3.98 12.78 -14.46
C ARG A 255 -4.01 11.32 -14.07
N GLN A 256 -3.85 11.06 -12.81
CA GLN A 256 -3.73 9.70 -12.27
C GLN A 256 -4.58 9.53 -11.02
N ALA A 257 -5.10 8.31 -10.85
CA ALA A 257 -5.74 7.85 -9.63
C ALA A 257 -5.69 6.33 -9.59
N SER A 258 -5.38 5.75 -8.44
CA SER A 258 -5.54 4.31 -8.22
C SER A 258 -7.03 3.95 -8.23
N LEU A 259 -7.39 2.84 -8.85
CA LEU A 259 -8.76 2.32 -8.92
C LEU A 259 -8.95 1.14 -7.98
N ASP A 260 -7.98 0.26 -7.92
CA ASP A 260 -7.93 -0.89 -7.03
C ASP A 260 -6.50 -1.17 -6.58
N HIS A 261 -6.34 -2.12 -5.67
CA HIS A 261 -5.06 -2.69 -5.27
C HIS A 261 -5.29 -4.08 -4.68
N ALA A 262 -4.57 -5.07 -5.14
CA ALA A 262 -4.59 -6.42 -4.61
C ALA A 262 -3.17 -6.86 -4.25
N ILE A 263 -3.01 -7.49 -3.09
CA ILE A 263 -1.73 -8.07 -2.67
C ILE A 263 -1.96 -9.43 -2.03
N TRP A 264 -1.14 -10.42 -2.42
CA TRP A 264 -1.08 -11.77 -1.83
C TRP A 264 0.27 -11.94 -1.16
N PHE A 265 0.26 -12.22 0.13
CA PHE A 265 1.46 -12.50 0.93
C PHE A 265 1.71 -14.01 0.92
N HIS A 266 2.84 -14.44 0.40
CA HIS A 266 3.18 -15.85 0.25
C HIS A 266 4.06 -16.36 1.38
N ARG A 267 4.98 -15.51 1.87
CA ARG A 267 5.95 -15.84 2.91
C ARG A 267 6.21 -14.63 3.80
N ALA A 268 6.58 -14.88 5.04
CA ALA A 268 7.01 -13.82 5.93
C ALA A 268 8.23 -13.09 5.34
N ALA A 269 8.21 -11.76 5.43
CA ALA A 269 9.31 -10.90 5.01
C ALA A 269 9.47 -9.75 6.00
N ARG A 270 10.71 -9.26 6.11
CA ARG A 270 11.00 -8.01 6.84
C ARG A 270 11.01 -6.86 5.84
N ALA A 271 10.17 -5.87 6.07
CA ALA A 271 10.10 -4.68 5.22
C ALA A 271 11.21 -3.65 5.53
N ASP A 272 11.99 -3.86 6.58
CA ASP A 272 13.21 -3.11 6.91
C ASP A 272 14.49 -3.78 6.35
N GLU A 273 14.35 -4.91 5.67
CA GLU A 273 15.36 -5.50 4.80
C GLU A 273 15.01 -5.18 3.33
N TRP A 274 16.00 -5.35 2.44
CA TRP A 274 15.75 -5.12 1.02
C TRP A 274 14.76 -6.12 0.44
N VAL A 275 13.75 -5.58 -0.26
CA VAL A 275 12.78 -6.35 -1.06
C VAL A 275 12.81 -5.81 -2.48
N LEU A 276 12.96 -6.68 -3.46
CA LEU A 276 12.85 -6.32 -4.87
C LEU A 276 11.38 -6.37 -5.29
N HIS A 277 10.84 -5.26 -5.74
CA HIS A 277 9.57 -5.21 -6.46
C HIS A 277 9.86 -5.24 -7.96
N ALA A 278 9.67 -6.40 -8.59
CA ALA A 278 9.78 -6.59 -10.03
C ALA A 278 8.39 -6.41 -10.66
N GLY A 279 8.17 -5.26 -11.25
CA GLY A 279 6.89 -4.85 -11.84
C GLY A 279 6.86 -4.97 -13.37
N HIS A 280 5.68 -5.30 -13.90
CA HIS A 280 5.38 -5.39 -15.32
C HIS A 280 4.00 -4.81 -15.62
N SER A 281 3.85 -4.14 -16.76
CA SER A 281 2.55 -3.68 -17.25
C SER A 281 2.11 -4.50 -18.46
N PRO A 282 1.15 -5.40 -18.34
CA PRO A 282 0.66 -6.19 -19.48
C PRO A 282 -0.24 -5.38 -20.39
N SER A 283 -0.83 -4.27 -19.94
CA SER A 283 -1.82 -3.52 -20.71
C SER A 283 -2.05 -2.11 -20.21
N ALA A 284 -2.26 -1.19 -21.14
CA ALA A 284 -2.87 0.11 -20.89
C ALA A 284 -3.91 0.39 -22.00
N SER A 285 -5.14 0.69 -21.63
CA SER A 285 -6.23 0.98 -22.56
C SER A 285 -7.36 1.77 -21.90
N GLY A 286 -8.15 2.51 -22.69
CA GLY A 286 -9.32 3.23 -22.19
C GLY A 286 -9.01 4.26 -21.09
N GLY A 287 -7.78 4.79 -21.05
CA GLY A 287 -7.32 5.72 -20.02
C GLY A 287 -7.02 5.06 -18.68
N ARG A 288 -6.78 3.75 -18.67
CA ARG A 288 -6.33 2.95 -17.51
C ARG A 288 -5.08 2.17 -17.88
N GLY A 289 -4.30 1.79 -16.87
CA GLY A 289 -3.16 0.91 -17.00
C GLY A 289 -3.12 -0.07 -15.83
N LEU A 290 -2.71 -1.30 -16.10
CA LEU A 290 -2.54 -2.36 -15.12
C LEU A 290 -1.04 -2.56 -14.85
N GLY A 291 -0.67 -2.52 -13.57
CA GLY A 291 0.63 -2.97 -13.09
C GLY A 291 0.48 -4.28 -12.32
N ILE A 292 1.37 -5.22 -12.55
CA ILE A 292 1.50 -6.48 -11.81
C ILE A 292 2.93 -6.55 -11.32
N GLY A 293 3.16 -6.99 -10.07
CA GLY A 293 4.49 -7.08 -9.50
C GLY A 293 4.70 -8.27 -8.61
N SER A 294 5.92 -8.77 -8.60
CA SER A 294 6.41 -9.82 -7.71
C SER A 294 7.41 -9.22 -6.74
N LEU A 295 7.24 -9.49 -5.43
CA LEU A 295 8.13 -9.02 -4.39
C LEU A 295 9.04 -10.15 -3.94
N TYR A 296 10.34 -9.94 -3.99
CA TYR A 296 11.34 -10.92 -3.60
C TYR A 296 12.21 -10.40 -2.45
N ALA A 297 12.38 -11.22 -1.43
CA ALA A 297 13.42 -10.97 -0.43
C ALA A 297 14.82 -11.07 -1.07
N VAL A 298 15.84 -10.50 -0.42
CA VAL A 298 17.21 -10.47 -0.94
C VAL A 298 17.81 -11.85 -1.19
N ASP A 299 17.30 -12.88 -0.51
CA ASP A 299 17.69 -14.28 -0.69
C ASP A 299 16.99 -14.96 -1.88
N GLY A 300 16.16 -14.24 -2.64
CA GLY A 300 15.47 -14.71 -3.84
C GLY A 300 14.10 -15.36 -3.59
N ARG A 301 13.64 -15.46 -2.34
CA ARG A 301 12.29 -16.00 -2.04
C ARG A 301 11.21 -15.00 -2.48
N LEU A 302 10.20 -15.48 -3.22
CA LEU A 302 8.99 -14.71 -3.51
C LEU A 302 8.18 -14.56 -2.22
N VAL A 303 7.99 -13.32 -1.77
CA VAL A 303 7.31 -12.99 -0.50
C VAL A 303 5.91 -12.46 -0.70
N ALA A 304 5.64 -11.76 -1.82
CA ALA A 304 4.30 -11.29 -2.16
C ALA A 304 4.15 -11.11 -3.67
N THR A 305 2.89 -11.07 -4.12
CA THR A 305 2.50 -10.65 -5.47
C THR A 305 1.49 -9.52 -5.35
N VAL A 306 1.57 -8.52 -6.22
CA VAL A 306 0.71 -7.34 -6.20
C VAL A 306 0.18 -7.03 -7.59
N ALA A 307 -1.03 -6.48 -7.66
CA ALA A 307 -1.63 -5.96 -8.90
C ALA A 307 -2.43 -4.70 -8.59
N GLN A 308 -2.41 -3.73 -9.52
CA GLN A 308 -3.16 -2.48 -9.40
C GLN A 308 -3.56 -1.95 -10.77
N GLU A 309 -4.84 -1.64 -10.95
CA GLU A 309 -5.28 -0.81 -12.05
C GLU A 309 -5.33 0.66 -11.62
N GLY A 310 -4.83 1.55 -12.45
CA GLY A 310 -4.89 2.99 -12.25
C GLY A 310 -5.46 3.73 -13.46
N MET A 311 -6.22 4.80 -13.22
CA MET A 311 -6.55 5.77 -14.24
C MET A 311 -5.28 6.54 -14.58
N LEU A 312 -4.88 6.54 -15.84
CA LEU A 312 -3.71 7.25 -16.36
C LEU A 312 -4.10 7.94 -17.66
N ARG A 313 -4.25 9.27 -17.62
CA ARG A 313 -4.72 10.08 -18.74
C ARG A 313 -3.81 11.28 -18.96
N LEU A 314 -3.44 11.54 -20.20
CA LEU A 314 -2.79 12.79 -20.60
C LEU A 314 -3.86 13.75 -21.10
N LYS A 315 -3.98 14.92 -20.44
CA LYS A 315 -4.82 16.00 -20.96
C LYS A 315 -4.17 16.56 -22.24
N GLY A 316 -4.97 16.76 -23.27
CA GLY A 316 -4.56 17.44 -24.49
C GLY A 316 -4.24 18.92 -24.25
#